data_ff5938a27d54904670f82d452f2b10a3
#
_entry.id   ff5938a27d54904670f82d452f2b10a3
#
_cell.length_a   1.000
_cell.length_b   1.000
_cell.length_c   1.000
_cell.angle_alpha   90.00
_cell.angle_beta   90.00
_cell.angle_gamma   90.00
#
_symmetry.space_group_name_H-M   'P 1'
#
loop_
_entity.id
_entity.type
_entity.pdbx_description
1 polymer ?
#
loop_
_entity_poly.entity_id
_entity_poly.type
_entity_poly.pdbx_seq_one_letter_code
_entity_poly.pdbx_strand_id
1 'polypeptide(L)'
;SYNQIVFGTVKEAWNMGAIAVGATIYFGSEQSRRQIVEVSQAFEYAHELGMATILWCYLRNSGFKKDGTDYHAAADLTGQANHIGVTIKADIVKQKLPSNNGGFKAIGFGKTNERMYTELTTDHPIDLCRYQVANGYMGRVGLINSGGESHGESDLHDAVVTAVVNKRAGGMGLISGRKAFQKPMKDGVQLLNTIQDVYLDSSITIA
;
A
#
# COMPACT_ATOMS: atom_id res chain seq x y z
N SER A 1 -19.40 -2.98 3.22
CA SER A 1 -18.98 -3.71 4.42
C SER A 1 -17.49 -4.00 4.36
N TYR A 2 -16.82 -3.85 5.48
CA TYR A 2 -15.38 -4.14 5.64
C TYR A 2 -15.17 -5.52 6.30
N ASN A 3 -16.19 -6.36 6.31
CA ASN A 3 -16.16 -7.68 6.90
C ASN A 3 -15.67 -8.71 5.86
N GLN A 4 -14.36 -8.84 5.73
CA GLN A 4 -13.73 -9.90 4.96
C GLN A 4 -13.32 -11.04 5.88
N ILE A 5 -13.40 -12.26 5.37
CA ILE A 5 -13.02 -13.48 6.07
C ILE A 5 -12.00 -14.26 5.24
N VAL A 6 -11.19 -15.07 5.89
CA VAL A 6 -10.33 -16.06 5.23
C VAL A 6 -11.20 -17.26 4.90
N PHE A 7 -11.51 -17.47 3.61
CA PHE A 7 -12.33 -18.60 3.16
C PHE A 7 -11.55 -19.60 2.27
N GLY A 8 -10.43 -19.19 1.68
CA GLY A 8 -9.48 -20.07 1.01
C GLY A 8 -8.28 -20.33 1.93
N THR A 9 -7.80 -21.57 1.98
CA THR A 9 -6.68 -21.91 2.84
C THR A 9 -5.34 -21.66 2.16
N VAL A 10 -4.34 -21.28 2.95
CA VAL A 10 -2.96 -21.14 2.47
C VAL A 10 -2.44 -22.45 1.88
N LYS A 11 -2.84 -23.59 2.48
CA LYS A 11 -2.44 -24.91 2.00
C LYS A 11 -2.99 -25.24 0.61
N GLU A 12 -4.23 -24.87 0.34
CA GLU A 12 -4.81 -25.03 -1.01
C GLU A 12 -4.07 -24.17 -2.04
N ALA A 13 -3.79 -22.89 -1.72
CA ALA A 13 -3.00 -22.03 -2.59
C ALA A 13 -1.62 -22.63 -2.88
N TRP A 14 -0.93 -23.12 -1.86
CA TRP A 14 0.36 -23.78 -2.01
C TRP A 14 0.28 -25.04 -2.89
N ASN A 15 -0.74 -25.89 -2.68
CA ASN A 15 -0.95 -27.09 -3.50
C ASN A 15 -1.23 -26.76 -4.97
N MET A 16 -1.79 -25.59 -5.25
CA MET A 16 -2.02 -25.07 -6.62
C MET A 16 -0.77 -24.44 -7.25
N GLY A 17 0.36 -24.41 -6.53
CA GLY A 17 1.62 -23.84 -7.01
C GLY A 17 1.78 -22.33 -6.79
N ALA A 18 0.95 -21.73 -5.95
CA ALA A 18 1.13 -20.32 -5.60
C ALA A 18 2.44 -20.11 -4.81
N ILE A 19 3.20 -19.09 -5.18
CA ILE A 19 4.45 -18.70 -4.52
C ILE A 19 4.25 -17.59 -3.50
N ALA A 20 3.08 -16.97 -3.48
CA ALA A 20 2.70 -15.91 -2.56
C ALA A 20 1.21 -15.97 -2.26
N VAL A 21 0.81 -15.47 -1.11
CA VAL A 21 -0.59 -15.22 -0.73
C VAL A 21 -0.80 -13.77 -0.33
N GLY A 22 -1.99 -13.26 -0.61
CA GLY A 22 -2.37 -11.89 -0.28
C GLY A 22 -3.60 -11.83 0.62
N ALA A 23 -3.66 -10.81 1.46
CA ALA A 23 -4.81 -10.53 2.30
C ALA A 23 -5.08 -9.02 2.40
N THR A 24 -6.27 -8.68 2.85
CA THR A 24 -6.66 -7.30 3.15
C THR A 24 -7.03 -7.16 4.61
N ILE A 25 -6.50 -6.13 5.27
CA ILE A 25 -6.98 -5.68 6.58
C ILE A 25 -7.51 -4.26 6.44
N TYR A 26 -8.70 -4.05 6.98
CA TYR A 26 -9.30 -2.72 7.12
C TYR A 26 -9.02 -2.18 8.52
N PHE A 27 -7.83 -1.63 8.71
CA PHE A 27 -7.36 -1.08 9.99
C PHE A 27 -8.28 0.03 10.49
N GLY A 28 -8.65 -0.03 11.76
CA GLY A 28 -9.57 0.89 12.40
C GLY A 28 -11.05 0.58 12.21
N SER A 29 -11.42 -0.38 11.35
CA SER A 29 -12.78 -0.88 11.25
C SER A 29 -13.16 -1.74 12.47
N GLU A 30 -14.45 -1.97 12.68
CA GLU A 30 -14.95 -2.87 13.73
C GLU A 30 -14.41 -4.30 13.59
N GLN A 31 -14.02 -4.69 12.38
CA GLN A 31 -13.50 -6.02 12.06
C GLN A 31 -11.97 -6.13 12.17
N SER A 32 -11.26 -5.03 12.39
CA SER A 32 -9.79 -5.03 12.30
C SER A 32 -9.12 -5.97 13.30
N ARG A 33 -9.66 -6.11 14.53
CA ARG A 33 -9.12 -7.04 15.53
C ARG A 33 -9.11 -8.49 15.04
N ARG A 34 -10.24 -8.95 14.51
CA ARG A 34 -10.39 -10.30 13.98
C ARG A 34 -9.50 -10.50 12.76
N GLN A 35 -9.53 -9.55 11.82
CA GLN A 35 -8.71 -9.62 10.60
C GLN A 35 -7.21 -9.66 10.89
N ILE A 36 -6.73 -8.90 11.87
CA ILE A 36 -5.31 -8.94 12.29
C ILE A 36 -4.93 -10.35 12.75
N VAL A 37 -5.76 -10.99 13.58
CA VAL A 37 -5.48 -12.34 14.10
C VAL A 37 -5.50 -13.36 12.98
N GLU A 38 -6.55 -13.40 12.16
CA GLU A 38 -6.70 -14.36 11.05
C GLU A 38 -5.57 -14.23 10.02
N VAL A 39 -5.23 -13.01 9.64
CA VAL A 39 -4.17 -12.77 8.64
C VAL A 39 -2.79 -13.09 9.23
N SER A 40 -2.53 -12.74 10.50
CA SER A 40 -1.27 -13.07 11.16
C SER A 40 -1.02 -14.58 11.17
N GLN A 41 -2.04 -15.37 11.51
CA GLN A 41 -1.96 -16.85 11.49
C GLN A 41 -1.76 -17.40 10.06
N ALA A 42 -2.50 -16.87 9.08
CA ALA A 42 -2.36 -17.26 7.69
C ALA A 42 -0.96 -16.95 7.13
N PHE A 43 -0.39 -15.79 7.47
CA PHE A 43 0.93 -15.39 7.03
C PHE A 43 2.05 -16.20 7.70
N GLU A 44 1.88 -16.54 8.99
CA GLU A 44 2.80 -17.45 9.66
C GLU A 44 2.86 -18.79 8.95
N TYR A 45 1.72 -19.38 8.64
CA TYR A 45 1.65 -20.65 7.92
C TYR A 45 2.16 -20.54 6.47
N ALA A 46 1.95 -19.40 5.81
CA ALA A 46 2.52 -19.18 4.49
C ALA A 46 4.06 -19.19 4.52
N HIS A 47 4.68 -18.57 5.52
CA HIS A 47 6.13 -18.60 5.71
C HIS A 47 6.64 -20.01 6.02
N GLU A 48 5.93 -20.82 6.81
CA GLU A 48 6.27 -22.23 7.03
C GLU A 48 6.33 -23.03 5.73
N LEU A 49 5.48 -22.68 4.76
CA LEU A 49 5.44 -23.30 3.42
C LEU A 49 6.39 -22.63 2.40
N GLY A 50 7.18 -21.64 2.82
CA GLY A 50 8.11 -20.92 1.95
C GLY A 50 7.45 -19.94 0.98
N MET A 51 6.23 -19.49 1.27
CA MET A 51 5.49 -18.53 0.43
C MET A 51 5.72 -17.10 0.91
N ALA A 52 5.75 -16.14 -0.02
CA ALA A 52 5.74 -14.73 0.30
C ALA A 52 4.33 -14.25 0.70
N THR A 53 4.28 -13.17 1.48
CA THR A 53 3.02 -12.60 1.99
C THR A 53 2.85 -11.14 1.58
N ILE A 54 1.67 -10.79 1.07
CA ILE A 54 1.36 -9.44 0.58
C ILE A 54 0.12 -8.91 1.30
N LEU A 55 0.24 -7.76 1.98
CA LEU A 55 -0.87 -7.19 2.74
C LEU A 55 -1.38 -5.88 2.14
N TRP A 56 -2.67 -5.81 1.84
CA TRP A 56 -3.38 -4.56 1.60
C TRP A 56 -3.69 -3.88 2.93
N CYS A 57 -2.93 -2.83 3.25
CA CYS A 57 -3.03 -2.08 4.50
C CYS A 57 -4.02 -0.93 4.36
N TYR A 58 -5.32 -1.21 4.32
CA TYR A 58 -6.33 -0.17 4.19
C TYR A 58 -6.75 0.39 5.55
N LEU A 59 -6.92 1.71 5.62
CA LEU A 59 -7.49 2.40 6.75
C LEU A 59 -9.00 2.58 6.55
N ARG A 60 -9.81 2.20 7.52
CA ARG A 60 -11.27 2.32 7.45
C ARG A 60 -11.85 2.59 8.84
N ASN A 61 -12.06 3.88 9.13
CA ASN A 61 -12.71 4.34 10.34
C ASN A 61 -13.43 5.66 10.06
N SER A 62 -14.66 5.82 10.53
CA SER A 62 -15.40 7.08 10.38
C SER A 62 -14.70 8.25 11.08
N GLY A 63 -13.99 8.00 12.19
CA GLY A 63 -13.20 9.01 12.90
C GLY A 63 -12.00 9.55 12.11
N PHE A 64 -11.63 8.92 10.98
CA PHE A 64 -10.62 9.46 10.05
C PHE A 64 -11.18 10.44 9.03
N LYS A 65 -12.46 10.81 9.17
CA LYS A 65 -13.09 11.91 8.44
C LYS A 65 -13.52 12.98 9.43
N LYS A 66 -13.07 14.20 9.21
CA LYS A 66 -13.37 15.34 10.09
C LYS A 66 -13.57 16.59 9.25
N ASP A 67 -14.63 17.33 9.51
CA ASP A 67 -14.91 18.63 8.86
C ASP A 67 -14.84 18.57 7.32
N GLY A 68 -15.37 17.49 6.73
CA GLY A 68 -15.38 17.25 5.28
C GLY A 68 -14.05 16.73 4.69
N THR A 69 -12.97 16.66 5.48
CA THR A 69 -11.66 16.16 5.04
C THR A 69 -11.51 14.67 5.36
N ASP A 70 -10.99 13.92 4.39
CA ASP A 70 -10.68 12.49 4.53
C ASP A 70 -9.17 12.29 4.79
N TYR A 71 -8.83 11.78 5.95
CA TYR A 71 -7.46 11.55 6.40
C TYR A 71 -6.95 10.11 6.15
N HIS A 72 -7.74 9.24 5.50
CA HIS A 72 -7.34 7.83 5.27
C HIS A 72 -6.06 7.66 4.44
N ALA A 73 -5.62 8.68 3.72
CA ALA A 73 -4.37 8.69 2.98
C ALA A 73 -3.28 9.54 3.63
N ALA A 74 -3.49 10.04 4.84
CA ALA A 74 -2.47 10.82 5.55
C ALA A 74 -1.18 10.00 5.74
N ALA A 75 -0.02 10.66 5.63
CA ALA A 75 1.27 9.98 5.68
C ALA A 75 1.51 9.25 7.01
N ASP A 76 1.15 9.85 8.14
CA ASP A 76 1.29 9.26 9.47
C ASP A 76 0.36 8.06 9.68
N LEU A 77 -0.92 8.17 9.29
CA LEU A 77 -1.88 7.07 9.39
C LEU A 77 -1.46 5.89 8.50
N THR A 78 -1.09 6.15 7.26
CA THR A 78 -0.67 5.10 6.32
C THR A 78 0.65 4.48 6.72
N GLY A 79 1.59 5.27 7.26
CA GLY A 79 2.84 4.78 7.82
C GLY A 79 2.60 3.83 9.00
N GLN A 80 1.70 4.18 9.93
CA GLN A 80 1.34 3.30 11.04
C GLN A 80 0.66 2.01 10.55
N ALA A 81 -0.25 2.09 9.58
CA ALA A 81 -0.88 0.90 9.00
C ALA A 81 0.15 -0.04 8.37
N ASN A 82 1.13 0.51 7.64
CA ASN A 82 2.23 -0.26 7.08
C ASN A 82 3.06 -0.94 8.19
N HIS A 83 3.39 -0.20 9.24
CA HIS A 83 4.16 -0.77 10.36
C HIS A 83 3.43 -1.92 11.07
N ILE A 84 2.12 -1.81 11.26
CA ILE A 84 1.33 -2.94 11.78
C ILE A 84 1.37 -4.11 10.79
N GLY A 85 1.23 -3.84 9.50
CA GLY A 85 1.30 -4.87 8.44
C GLY A 85 2.60 -5.66 8.48
N VAL A 86 3.75 -4.99 8.62
CA VAL A 86 5.04 -5.69 8.69
C VAL A 86 5.22 -6.41 10.02
N THR A 87 4.63 -5.92 11.10
CA THR A 87 4.65 -6.58 12.42
C THR A 87 3.94 -7.92 12.40
N ILE A 88 2.91 -8.07 11.58
CA ILE A 88 2.17 -9.32 11.38
C ILE A 88 2.71 -10.14 10.19
N LYS A 89 3.98 -9.99 9.87
CA LYS A 89 4.72 -10.83 8.90
C LYS A 89 4.35 -10.61 7.42
N ALA A 90 3.96 -9.39 7.02
CA ALA A 90 3.88 -9.06 5.60
C ALA A 90 5.30 -8.83 5.03
N ASP A 91 5.65 -9.52 3.94
CA ASP A 91 6.89 -9.28 3.18
C ASP A 91 6.75 -8.06 2.27
N ILE A 92 5.53 -7.83 1.79
CA ILE A 92 5.17 -6.68 0.96
C ILE A 92 3.90 -6.05 1.50
N VAL A 93 3.91 -4.74 1.69
CA VAL A 93 2.71 -3.97 2.03
C VAL A 93 2.24 -3.16 0.83
N LYS A 94 0.94 -3.15 0.61
CA LYS A 94 0.29 -2.33 -0.39
C LYS A 94 -0.43 -1.17 0.26
N GLN A 95 -0.14 0.05 -0.19
CA GLN A 95 -0.71 1.27 0.35
C GLN A 95 -1.09 2.27 -0.77
N LYS A 96 -1.96 3.22 -0.47
CA LYS A 96 -2.16 4.39 -1.32
C LYS A 96 -0.95 5.32 -1.24
N LEU A 97 -0.70 6.12 -2.28
CA LEU A 97 0.22 7.25 -2.14
C LEU A 97 -0.28 8.16 -1.01
N PRO A 98 0.61 8.62 -0.13
CA PRO A 98 0.23 9.40 1.02
C PRO A 98 -0.02 10.86 0.65
N SER A 99 -0.84 11.53 1.48
CA SER A 99 -1.07 12.97 1.42
C SER A 99 -0.55 13.64 2.69
N ASN A 100 -0.12 14.91 2.55
CA ASN A 100 0.24 15.76 3.67
C ASN A 100 -0.98 16.64 4.04
N ASN A 101 -1.81 16.16 4.95
CA ASN A 101 -3.03 16.85 5.38
C ASN A 101 -3.16 16.97 6.91
N GLY A 102 -2.08 16.72 7.65
CA GLY A 102 -2.03 16.82 9.11
C GLY A 102 -2.46 15.56 9.87
N GLY A 103 -3.03 14.56 9.20
CA GLY A 103 -3.32 13.24 9.75
C GLY A 103 -3.80 13.21 11.21
N PHE A 104 -3.14 12.46 12.09
CA PHE A 104 -3.48 12.36 13.51
C PHE A 104 -3.53 13.70 14.23
N LYS A 105 -2.63 14.64 13.89
CA LYS A 105 -2.61 15.97 14.48
C LYS A 105 -3.89 16.75 14.14
N ALA A 106 -4.34 16.69 12.90
CA ALA A 106 -5.56 17.36 12.44
C ALA A 106 -6.83 16.76 13.05
N ILE A 107 -6.91 15.44 13.16
CA ILE A 107 -8.07 14.78 13.77
C ILE A 107 -8.05 14.83 15.29
N GLY A 108 -6.94 15.21 15.92
CA GLY A 108 -6.80 15.29 17.38
C GLY A 108 -6.71 13.92 18.05
N PHE A 109 -6.20 12.92 17.37
CA PHE A 109 -6.07 11.56 17.88
C PHE A 109 -4.61 11.10 17.93
N GLY A 110 -4.24 10.38 18.99
CA GLY A 110 -2.90 9.82 19.15
C GLY A 110 -1.84 10.85 19.54
N LYS A 111 -0.61 10.40 19.61
CA LYS A 111 0.57 11.22 19.94
C LYS A 111 1.68 10.94 18.92
N THR A 112 1.50 11.41 17.71
CA THR A 112 2.57 11.35 16.70
C THR A 112 3.65 12.40 17.06
N ASN A 113 4.91 12.00 16.98
CA ASN A 113 6.03 12.90 17.24
C ASN A 113 6.01 14.05 16.22
N GLU A 114 6.20 15.28 16.69
CA GLU A 114 6.17 16.49 15.84
C GLU A 114 7.19 16.43 14.69
N ARG A 115 8.31 15.74 14.87
CA ARG A 115 9.34 15.55 13.85
C ARG A 115 8.80 14.87 12.58
N MET A 116 7.73 14.07 12.71
CA MET A 116 7.07 13.49 11.54
C MET A 116 6.60 14.58 10.58
N TYR A 117 6.09 15.68 11.09
CA TYR A 117 5.53 16.78 10.30
C TYR A 117 6.56 17.85 9.91
N THR A 118 7.65 17.97 10.68
CA THR A 118 8.64 19.07 10.53
C THR A 118 9.96 18.62 9.89
N GLU A 119 10.32 17.34 10.02
CA GLU A 119 11.63 16.84 9.60
C GLU A 119 11.55 15.60 8.70
N LEU A 120 10.56 14.73 8.90
CA LEU A 120 10.50 13.42 8.24
C LEU A 120 9.61 13.38 7.00
N THR A 121 8.81 14.42 6.79
CA THR A 121 7.98 14.60 5.59
C THR A 121 8.03 16.03 5.11
N THR A 122 7.80 16.22 3.82
CA THR A 122 7.56 17.51 3.17
C THR A 122 6.28 17.41 2.35
N ASP A 123 5.91 18.45 1.61
CA ASP A 123 4.81 18.38 0.63
C ASP A 123 5.17 17.59 -0.63
N HIS A 124 6.43 17.21 -0.78
CA HIS A 124 6.89 16.49 -1.95
C HIS A 124 6.46 15.01 -1.89
N PRO A 125 5.79 14.46 -2.93
CA PRO A 125 5.22 13.11 -2.89
C PRO A 125 6.26 12.00 -2.68
N ILE A 126 7.51 12.19 -3.12
CA ILE A 126 8.61 11.25 -2.88
C ILE A 126 8.95 11.16 -1.40
N ASP A 127 9.00 12.29 -0.67
CA ASP A 127 9.32 12.31 0.75
C ASP A 127 8.19 11.70 1.57
N LEU A 128 6.94 11.99 1.22
CA LEU A 128 5.77 11.37 1.83
C LEU A 128 5.78 9.84 1.63
N CYS A 129 6.04 9.38 0.41
CA CYS A 129 6.13 7.94 0.11
C CYS A 129 7.33 7.30 0.81
N ARG A 130 8.47 8.00 0.91
CA ARG A 130 9.66 7.53 1.66
C ARG A 130 9.35 7.34 3.14
N TYR A 131 8.51 8.18 3.73
CA TYR A 131 8.05 7.96 5.10
C TYR A 131 7.28 6.64 5.24
N GLN A 132 6.44 6.28 4.26
CA GLN A 132 5.80 4.95 4.24
C GLN A 132 6.82 3.81 4.14
N VAL A 133 7.84 3.94 3.28
CA VAL A 133 8.93 2.96 3.15
C VAL A 133 9.69 2.81 4.46
N ALA A 134 10.00 3.93 5.13
CA ALA A 134 10.71 3.92 6.41
C ALA A 134 9.95 3.15 7.51
N ASN A 135 8.61 3.21 7.49
CA ASN A 135 7.77 2.45 8.42
C ASN A 135 7.76 0.93 8.16
N GLY A 136 8.28 0.47 7.03
CA GLY A 136 8.55 -0.94 6.72
C GLY A 136 9.96 -1.37 7.16
N TYR A 137 10.32 -1.19 8.42
CA TYR A 137 11.65 -1.47 8.98
C TYR A 137 12.78 -0.84 8.14
N MET A 138 12.65 0.47 7.88
CA MET A 138 13.61 1.25 7.09
C MET A 138 13.83 0.71 5.68
N GLY A 139 12.76 0.27 5.03
CA GLY A 139 12.77 -0.23 3.65
C GLY A 139 13.17 -1.71 3.50
N ARG A 140 13.22 -2.46 4.60
CA ARG A 140 13.49 -3.92 4.56
C ARG A 140 12.27 -4.74 4.18
N VAL A 141 11.09 -4.15 4.25
CA VAL A 141 9.83 -4.73 3.76
C VAL A 141 9.41 -3.95 2.53
N GLY A 142 8.98 -4.65 1.49
CA GLY A 142 8.61 -4.04 0.22
C GLY A 142 7.35 -3.18 0.34
N LEU A 143 7.35 -2.01 -0.31
CA LEU A 143 6.17 -1.16 -0.47
C LEU A 143 5.75 -1.15 -1.94
N ILE A 144 4.49 -1.52 -2.21
CA ILE A 144 3.84 -1.27 -3.49
C ILE A 144 2.71 -0.26 -3.33
N ASN A 145 2.61 0.71 -4.23
CA ASN A 145 1.53 1.68 -4.19
C ASN A 145 0.37 1.30 -5.11
N SER A 146 -0.83 1.79 -4.80
CA SER A 146 -2.01 1.62 -5.65
C SER A 146 -1.94 2.52 -6.87
N GLY A 147 -2.25 2.00 -8.04
CA GLY A 147 -2.41 2.79 -9.26
C GLY A 147 -3.65 3.70 -9.29
N GLY A 148 -4.53 3.61 -8.30
CA GLY A 148 -5.73 4.45 -8.21
C GLY A 148 -6.88 4.02 -9.11
N GLU A 149 -7.86 4.91 -9.25
CA GLU A 149 -9.00 4.75 -10.16
C GLU A 149 -8.59 5.14 -11.59
N SER A 150 -9.35 4.67 -12.57
CA SER A 150 -9.16 5.11 -13.96
C SER A 150 -9.76 6.51 -14.15
N HIS A 151 -9.00 7.39 -14.78
CA HIS A 151 -9.38 8.74 -15.17
C HIS A 151 -9.40 8.92 -16.71
N GLY A 152 -9.35 7.81 -17.44
CA GLY A 152 -9.41 7.82 -18.90
C GLY A 152 -8.06 8.12 -19.56
N GLU A 153 -7.94 9.26 -20.25
CA GLU A 153 -6.77 9.61 -21.06
C GLU A 153 -5.49 9.84 -20.22
N SER A 154 -5.62 10.31 -18.97
CA SER A 154 -4.47 10.57 -18.09
C SER A 154 -3.87 9.31 -17.44
N ASP A 155 -4.53 8.16 -17.58
CA ASP A 155 -4.16 6.94 -16.82
C ASP A 155 -2.72 6.48 -16.99
N LEU A 156 -2.18 6.59 -18.21
CA LEU A 156 -0.78 6.21 -18.47
C LEU A 156 0.18 7.17 -17.75
N HIS A 157 -0.04 8.47 -17.89
CA HIS A 157 0.77 9.47 -17.21
C HIS A 157 0.70 9.31 -15.68
N ASP A 158 -0.51 9.19 -15.12
CA ASP A 158 -0.71 9.01 -13.69
C ASP A 158 -0.01 7.76 -13.14
N ALA A 159 -0.03 6.66 -13.93
CA ALA A 159 0.63 5.42 -13.56
C ALA A 159 2.16 5.59 -13.56
N VAL A 160 2.73 6.27 -14.56
CA VAL A 160 4.17 6.55 -14.64
C VAL A 160 4.60 7.46 -13.49
N VAL A 161 3.88 8.55 -13.23
CA VAL A 161 4.15 9.45 -12.08
C VAL A 161 4.14 8.66 -10.77
N THR A 162 3.12 7.84 -10.55
CA THR A 162 3.03 7.01 -9.33
C THR A 162 4.19 6.03 -9.22
N ALA A 163 4.57 5.37 -10.33
CA ALA A 163 5.69 4.43 -10.36
C ALA A 163 7.03 5.11 -10.06
N VAL A 164 7.29 6.27 -10.66
CA VAL A 164 8.51 7.07 -10.44
C VAL A 164 8.58 7.56 -8.98
N VAL A 165 7.48 8.07 -8.43
CA VAL A 165 7.40 8.49 -7.02
C VAL A 165 7.73 7.32 -6.10
N ASN A 166 7.08 6.16 -6.28
CA ASN A 166 7.31 4.97 -5.48
C ASN A 166 8.76 4.49 -5.58
N LYS A 167 9.29 4.33 -6.80
CA LYS A 167 10.67 3.89 -7.03
C LYS A 167 11.69 4.82 -6.36
N ARG A 168 11.57 6.14 -6.56
CA ARG A 168 12.48 7.12 -5.97
C ARG A 168 12.36 7.22 -4.44
N ALA A 169 11.22 6.89 -3.90
CA ALA A 169 11.01 6.79 -2.46
C ALA A 169 11.66 5.54 -1.84
N GLY A 170 12.04 4.56 -2.64
CA GLY A 170 12.55 3.26 -2.21
C GLY A 170 11.50 2.16 -2.17
N GLY A 171 10.35 2.38 -2.77
CA GLY A 171 9.34 1.34 -3.00
C GLY A 171 9.75 0.37 -4.11
N MET A 172 9.06 -0.75 -4.22
CA MET A 172 9.43 -1.83 -5.12
C MET A 172 8.41 -2.13 -6.22
N GLY A 173 7.30 -1.40 -6.28
CA GLY A 173 6.31 -1.70 -7.29
C GLY A 173 5.04 -0.86 -7.23
N LEU A 174 4.24 -1.05 -8.26
CA LEU A 174 2.93 -0.48 -8.42
C LEU A 174 1.93 -1.60 -8.73
N ILE A 175 0.80 -1.62 -8.04
CA ILE A 175 -0.29 -2.51 -8.38
C ILE A 175 -1.36 -1.74 -9.17
N SER A 176 -1.59 -2.13 -10.41
CA SER A 176 -2.58 -1.53 -11.30
C SER A 176 -3.68 -2.56 -11.62
N GLY A 177 -4.93 -2.18 -11.44
CA GLY A 177 -6.09 -3.00 -11.78
C GLY A 177 -6.96 -2.28 -12.82
N ARG A 178 -7.87 -1.44 -12.37
CA ARG A 178 -8.86 -0.76 -13.22
C ARG A 178 -8.24 0.00 -14.40
N LYS A 179 -7.14 0.70 -14.18
CA LYS A 179 -6.41 1.41 -15.24
C LYS A 179 -5.90 0.49 -16.37
N ALA A 180 -5.61 -0.77 -16.07
CA ALA A 180 -5.17 -1.75 -17.06
C ALA A 180 -6.35 -2.57 -17.64
N PHE A 181 -7.25 -3.09 -16.78
CA PHE A 181 -8.24 -4.08 -17.19
C PHE A 181 -9.54 -3.49 -17.73
N GLN A 182 -9.81 -2.20 -17.51
CA GLN A 182 -10.96 -1.50 -18.05
C GLN A 182 -10.67 -0.83 -19.40
N LYS A 183 -9.60 -1.23 -20.08
CA LYS A 183 -9.16 -0.71 -21.38
C LYS A 183 -9.07 -1.84 -22.42
N PRO A 184 -8.96 -1.49 -23.71
CA PRO A 184 -8.57 -2.44 -24.74
C PRO A 184 -7.26 -3.14 -24.35
N MET A 185 -7.12 -4.42 -24.68
CA MET A 185 -5.97 -5.26 -24.31
C MET A 185 -4.63 -4.57 -24.66
N LYS A 186 -4.52 -3.97 -25.85
CA LYS A 186 -3.31 -3.28 -26.29
C LYS A 186 -2.90 -2.16 -25.33
N ASP A 187 -3.84 -1.35 -24.90
CA ASP A 187 -3.59 -0.18 -24.04
C ASP A 187 -3.27 -0.63 -22.61
N GLY A 188 -3.95 -1.68 -22.13
CA GLY A 188 -3.66 -2.29 -20.83
C GLY A 188 -2.26 -2.89 -20.77
N VAL A 189 -1.85 -3.61 -21.82
CA VAL A 189 -0.49 -4.18 -21.95
C VAL A 189 0.53 -3.07 -22.02
N GLN A 190 0.29 -2.03 -22.82
CA GLN A 190 1.19 -0.87 -22.91
C GLN A 190 1.39 -0.23 -21.54
N LEU A 191 0.31 0.02 -20.79
CA LEU A 191 0.38 0.62 -19.47
C LEU A 191 1.23 -0.22 -18.51
N LEU A 192 1.00 -1.54 -18.47
CA LEU A 192 1.75 -2.43 -17.61
C LEU A 192 3.22 -2.51 -17.98
N ASN A 193 3.56 -2.58 -19.27
CA ASN A 193 4.95 -2.58 -19.74
C ASN A 193 5.64 -1.26 -19.38
N THR A 194 4.99 -0.12 -19.59
CA THR A 194 5.55 1.18 -19.22
C THR A 194 5.84 1.28 -17.71
N ILE A 195 4.96 0.74 -16.87
CA ILE A 195 5.23 0.66 -15.43
C ILE A 195 6.45 -0.23 -15.16
N GLN A 196 6.56 -1.38 -15.81
CA GLN A 196 7.71 -2.29 -15.66
C GLN A 196 9.02 -1.59 -16.08
N ASP A 197 9.02 -0.87 -17.18
CA ASP A 197 10.20 -0.12 -17.67
C ASP A 197 10.69 0.87 -16.60
N VAL A 198 9.80 1.58 -15.92
CA VAL A 198 10.17 2.47 -14.81
C VAL A 198 10.99 1.75 -13.74
N TYR A 199 10.61 0.52 -13.38
CA TYR A 199 11.32 -0.23 -12.33
C TYR A 199 12.56 -0.95 -12.83
N LEU A 200 12.57 -1.43 -14.07
CA LEU A 200 13.67 -2.21 -14.63
C LEU A 200 14.82 -1.32 -15.12
N ASP A 201 14.54 -0.12 -15.61
CA ASP A 201 15.54 0.83 -16.06
C ASP A 201 15.91 1.82 -14.94
N SER A 202 17.14 1.71 -14.44
CA SER A 202 17.64 2.58 -13.36
C SER A 202 17.76 4.05 -13.76
N SER A 203 17.82 4.37 -15.05
CA SER A 203 17.93 5.74 -15.56
C SER A 203 16.60 6.50 -15.52
N ILE A 204 15.47 5.80 -15.51
CA ILE A 204 14.14 6.43 -15.44
C ILE A 204 13.88 6.93 -14.02
N THR A 205 14.07 8.22 -13.81
CA THR A 205 13.91 8.91 -12.52
C THR A 205 12.96 10.11 -12.58
N ILE A 206 12.43 10.41 -13.74
CA ILE A 206 11.50 11.51 -14.03
C ILE A 206 10.30 10.92 -14.80
N ALA A 207 9.10 11.41 -14.52
CA ALA A 207 7.86 11.03 -15.20
C ALA A 207 7.54 11.99 -16.34
#